data_3ca71b970d15834bf2b5e9f0d55f31b6
#
_entry.id   3ca71b970d15834bf2b5e9f0d55f31b6
#
_cell.length_a   1.000
_cell.length_b   1.000
_cell.length_c   1.000
_cell.angle_alpha   90.00
_cell.angle_beta   90.00
_cell.angle_gamma   90.00
#
_symmetry.space_group_name_H-M   'P 1'
#
loop_
_entity.id
_entity.type
_entity.pdbx_description
1 polymer ?
#
loop_
_entity_poly.entity_id
_entity_poly.type
_entity_poly.pdbx_seq_one_letter_code
_entity_poly.pdbx_strand_id
1 'polypeptide(L)'
;MELFNKILRTAVEGEASDIHIKPDSPVVYRINSQLVETEMTQSPTQEWLEKIIKEIVPEHFLPRLEDDREIDFSYFLEGVGRFRTNCFQQLGKWCLAMRYVVAEVPKIDDLNLPEVIKSIAEEHRGIVLVAGTTGSGKSTTLAGMIDHINTNQ
;
A
#
# COMPACT_ATOMS: atom_id res chain seq x y z
N MET A 1 -7.09 -10.75 15.23
CA MET A 1 -7.05 -9.34 14.73
C MET A 1 -6.08 -8.41 15.46
N GLU A 2 -6.00 -8.43 16.79
CA GLU A 2 -5.19 -7.45 17.55
C GLU A 2 -3.71 -7.40 17.12
N LEU A 3 -3.03 -8.56 17.05
CA LEU A 3 -1.65 -8.63 16.59
C LEU A 3 -1.49 -8.14 15.14
N PHE A 4 -2.42 -8.51 14.25
CA PHE A 4 -2.40 -8.05 12.85
C PHE A 4 -2.51 -6.52 12.76
N ASN A 5 -3.47 -5.93 13.47
CA ASN A 5 -3.63 -4.49 13.52
C ASN A 5 -2.39 -3.79 14.10
N LYS A 6 -1.75 -4.38 15.12
CA LYS A 6 -0.49 -3.87 15.67
C LYS A 6 0.63 -3.88 14.63
N ILE A 7 0.78 -4.97 13.86
CA ILE A 7 1.76 -5.07 12.78
C ILE A 7 1.57 -3.92 11.78
N LEU A 8 0.32 -3.67 11.34
CA LEU A 8 0.02 -2.61 10.38
C LEU A 8 0.29 -1.21 10.94
N ARG A 9 -0.09 -0.94 12.21
CA ARG A 9 0.19 0.35 12.88
C ARG A 9 1.68 0.61 12.98
N THR A 10 2.43 -0.37 13.50
CA THR A 10 3.88 -0.25 13.62
C THR A 10 4.57 -0.03 12.27
N ALA A 11 4.08 -0.68 11.21
CA ALA A 11 4.59 -0.45 9.86
C ALA A 11 4.41 1.00 9.40
N VAL A 12 3.21 1.57 9.61
CA VAL A 12 2.90 2.94 9.20
C VAL A 12 3.67 3.96 10.06
N GLU A 13 3.75 3.75 11.38
CA GLU A 13 4.55 4.57 12.30
C GLU A 13 6.05 4.55 11.94
N GLY A 14 6.55 3.42 11.43
CA GLY A 14 7.92 3.25 10.96
C GLY A 14 8.13 3.63 9.48
N GLU A 15 7.16 4.31 8.85
CA GLU A 15 7.23 4.76 7.44
C GLU A 15 7.50 3.63 6.44
N ALA A 16 7.02 2.41 6.74
CA ALA A 16 7.15 1.29 5.83
C ALA A 16 6.23 1.45 4.62
N SER A 17 6.78 1.26 3.42
CA SER A 17 6.01 1.24 2.17
C SER A 17 5.29 -0.09 1.95
N ASP A 18 5.93 -1.20 2.31
CA ASP A 18 5.39 -2.53 2.11
C ASP A 18 5.57 -3.40 3.38
N ILE A 19 4.65 -4.33 3.57
CA ILE A 19 4.60 -5.30 4.67
C ILE A 19 4.49 -6.68 4.06
N HIS A 20 5.38 -7.59 4.43
CA HIS A 20 5.36 -8.98 3.98
C HIS A 20 5.16 -9.89 5.18
N ILE A 21 4.11 -10.70 5.14
CA ILE A 21 3.76 -11.67 6.18
C ILE A 21 3.76 -13.06 5.57
N LYS A 22 4.65 -13.90 6.08
CA LYS A 22 4.78 -15.32 5.69
C LYS A 22 4.70 -16.19 6.93
N PRO A 23 4.15 -17.42 6.84
CA PRO A 23 4.18 -18.35 7.95
C PRO A 23 5.63 -18.74 8.29
N ASP A 24 5.85 -19.01 9.56
CA ASP A 24 7.10 -19.52 10.11
C ASP A 24 8.32 -18.60 9.82
N SER A 25 8.08 -17.32 9.60
CA SER A 25 9.10 -16.31 9.31
C SER A 25 8.76 -15.00 10.02
N PRO A 26 9.75 -14.18 10.38
CA PRO A 26 9.48 -12.82 10.86
C PRO A 26 8.68 -12.02 9.83
N VAL A 27 7.86 -11.09 10.32
CA VAL A 27 7.25 -10.08 9.44
C VAL A 27 8.35 -9.17 8.91
N VAL A 28 8.31 -8.85 7.64
CA VAL A 28 9.31 -8.01 6.99
C VAL A 28 8.67 -6.71 6.52
N TYR A 29 9.26 -5.60 6.89
CA TYR A 29 8.90 -4.27 6.40
C TYR A 29 9.86 -3.79 5.32
N ARG A 30 9.36 -3.02 4.37
CA ARG A 30 10.19 -2.25 3.45
C ARG A 30 10.23 -0.81 3.91
N ILE A 31 11.38 -0.35 4.36
CA ILE A 31 11.63 1.02 4.82
C ILE A 31 12.77 1.59 3.99
N ASN A 32 12.58 2.74 3.36
CA ASN A 32 13.58 3.37 2.50
C ASN A 32 14.20 2.40 1.47
N SER A 33 13.35 1.59 0.83
CA SER A 33 13.73 0.55 -0.16
C SER A 33 14.52 -0.65 0.41
N GLN A 34 14.80 -0.69 1.71
CA GLN A 34 15.46 -1.81 2.38
C GLN A 34 14.44 -2.72 3.07
N LEU A 35 14.71 -4.02 3.06
CA LEU A 35 13.91 -5.00 3.78
C LEU A 35 14.46 -5.12 5.21
N VAL A 36 13.58 -4.92 6.19
CA VAL A 36 13.89 -4.96 7.62
C VAL A 36 13.00 -6.00 8.27
N GLU A 37 13.60 -6.98 8.92
CA GLU A 37 12.86 -7.97 9.72
C GLU A 37 12.44 -7.37 11.06
N THR A 38 11.21 -7.71 11.49
CA THR A 38 10.70 -7.27 12.78
C THR A 38 11.22 -8.16 13.90
N GLU A 39 11.54 -7.56 15.04
CA GLU A 39 11.88 -8.28 16.28
C GLU A 39 10.59 -8.79 16.97
N MET A 40 9.92 -9.76 16.35
CA MET A 40 8.74 -10.39 16.95
C MET A 40 9.14 -11.59 17.81
N THR A 41 8.52 -11.72 18.97
CA THR A 41 8.75 -12.85 19.89
C THR A 41 8.32 -14.19 19.28
N GLN A 42 7.34 -14.18 18.38
CA GLN A 42 6.84 -15.36 17.65
C GLN A 42 6.51 -14.98 16.21
N SER A 43 6.98 -15.83 15.29
CA SER A 43 6.60 -15.70 13.87
C SER A 43 5.13 -16.07 13.66
N PRO A 44 4.46 -15.46 12.67
CA PRO A 44 3.11 -15.85 12.25
C PRO A 44 3.04 -17.35 11.92
N THR A 45 2.01 -18.04 12.38
CA THR A 45 1.74 -19.43 11.97
C THR A 45 0.81 -19.46 10.76
N GLN A 46 0.77 -20.60 10.05
CA GLN A 46 -0.16 -20.81 8.94
C GLN A 46 -1.61 -20.66 9.41
N GLU A 47 -1.99 -21.28 10.54
CA GLU A 47 -3.35 -21.22 11.07
C GLU A 47 -3.76 -19.79 11.47
N TRP A 48 -2.82 -19.02 12.01
CA TRP A 48 -3.07 -17.63 12.35
C TRP A 48 -3.32 -16.82 11.08
N LEU A 49 -2.50 -17.02 10.05
CA LEU A 49 -2.62 -16.27 8.79
C LEU A 49 -3.90 -16.63 8.03
N GLU A 50 -4.30 -17.90 8.03
CA GLU A 50 -5.59 -18.33 7.45
C GLU A 50 -6.80 -17.68 8.13
N LYS A 51 -6.76 -17.52 9.46
CA LYS A 51 -7.81 -16.80 10.19
C LYS A 51 -7.85 -15.32 9.78
N ILE A 52 -6.68 -14.68 9.71
CA ILE A 52 -6.61 -13.27 9.27
C ILE A 52 -7.17 -13.12 7.86
N ILE A 53 -6.76 -13.96 6.92
CA ILE A 53 -7.23 -13.92 5.53
C ILE A 53 -8.75 -14.03 5.45
N LYS A 54 -9.34 -14.96 6.19
CA LYS A 54 -10.82 -15.13 6.23
C LYS A 54 -11.55 -13.90 6.78
N GLU A 55 -10.91 -13.12 7.65
CA GLU A 55 -11.51 -11.91 8.23
C GLU A 55 -11.33 -10.67 7.35
N ILE A 56 -10.21 -10.57 6.60
CA ILE A 56 -9.89 -9.35 5.83
C ILE A 56 -10.29 -9.44 4.36
N VAL A 57 -10.39 -10.64 3.79
CA VAL A 57 -10.82 -10.83 2.39
C VAL A 57 -12.32 -10.62 2.29
N PRO A 58 -12.81 -9.72 1.43
CA PRO A 58 -14.25 -9.54 1.22
C PRO A 58 -14.93 -10.84 0.77
N GLU A 59 -16.11 -11.13 1.32
CA GLU A 59 -16.84 -12.39 1.08
C GLU A 59 -16.98 -12.76 -0.41
N HIS A 60 -17.25 -11.76 -1.26
CA HIS A 60 -17.43 -11.98 -2.70
C HIS A 60 -16.13 -12.42 -3.42
N PHE A 61 -14.98 -12.30 -2.76
CA PHE A 61 -13.69 -12.75 -3.29
C PHE A 61 -13.26 -14.13 -2.80
N LEU A 62 -13.89 -14.66 -1.74
CA LEU A 62 -13.50 -15.95 -1.17
C LEU A 62 -13.53 -17.11 -2.18
N PRO A 63 -14.56 -17.27 -3.07
CA PRO A 63 -14.55 -18.32 -4.08
C PRO A 63 -13.35 -18.23 -5.03
N ARG A 64 -13.01 -17.02 -5.48
CA ARG A 64 -11.85 -16.80 -6.34
C ARG A 64 -10.54 -17.11 -5.64
N LEU A 65 -10.45 -16.78 -4.34
CA LEU A 65 -9.25 -17.07 -3.54
C LEU A 65 -8.98 -18.59 -3.47
N GLU A 66 -10.02 -19.40 -3.38
CA GLU A 66 -9.93 -20.87 -3.37
C GLU A 66 -9.48 -21.43 -4.73
N ASP A 67 -10.00 -20.86 -5.83
CA ASP A 67 -9.72 -21.31 -7.19
C ASP A 67 -8.35 -20.81 -7.70
N ASP A 68 -8.14 -19.49 -7.66
CA ASP A 68 -6.97 -18.84 -8.26
C ASP A 68 -5.74 -18.88 -7.32
N ARG A 69 -5.96 -19.11 -6.03
CA ARG A 69 -4.93 -19.07 -4.95
C ARG A 69 -4.16 -17.77 -4.87
N GLU A 70 -4.74 -16.73 -5.42
CA GLU A 70 -4.21 -15.36 -5.40
C GLU A 70 -5.36 -14.36 -5.54
N ILE A 71 -5.30 -13.26 -4.77
CA ILE A 71 -6.24 -12.16 -4.91
C ILE A 71 -5.62 -10.84 -4.47
N ASP A 72 -5.92 -9.80 -5.24
CA ASP A 72 -5.65 -8.39 -4.91
C ASP A 72 -6.94 -7.73 -4.42
N PHE A 73 -6.87 -7.05 -3.27
CA PHE A 73 -7.99 -6.26 -2.74
C PHE A 73 -7.48 -5.08 -1.92
N SER A 74 -8.40 -4.21 -1.53
CA SER A 74 -8.10 -3.08 -0.66
C SER A 74 -8.59 -3.37 0.75
N TYR A 75 -7.69 -3.32 1.73
CA TYR A 75 -8.00 -3.41 3.15
C TYR A 75 -7.90 -2.03 3.80
N PHE A 76 -8.90 -1.68 4.61
CA PHE A 76 -8.90 -0.42 5.36
C PHE A 76 -8.86 -0.72 6.85
N LEU A 77 -7.87 -0.16 7.55
CA LEU A 77 -7.77 -0.21 9.00
C LEU A 77 -8.12 1.15 9.58
N GLU A 78 -9.19 1.20 10.36
CA GLU A 78 -9.66 2.43 10.99
C GLU A 78 -8.58 3.08 11.86
N GLY A 79 -8.41 4.39 11.71
CA GLY A 79 -7.40 5.18 12.41
C GLY A 79 -5.96 4.95 11.94
N VAL A 80 -5.76 4.18 10.84
CA VAL A 80 -4.43 3.96 10.24
C VAL A 80 -4.43 4.32 8.76
N GLY A 81 -5.35 3.74 7.98
CA GLY A 81 -5.44 4.02 6.56
C GLY A 81 -5.70 2.80 5.70
N ARG A 82 -5.42 2.94 4.42
CA ARG A 82 -5.71 1.95 3.38
C ARG A 82 -4.46 1.19 2.98
N PHE A 83 -4.64 -0.10 2.74
CA PHE A 83 -3.60 -0.99 2.25
C PHE A 83 -4.07 -1.68 0.97
N ARG A 84 -3.28 -1.61 -0.10
CA ARG A 84 -3.41 -2.53 -1.21
C ARG A 84 -2.83 -3.87 -0.77
N THR A 85 -3.64 -4.90 -0.77
CA THR A 85 -3.29 -6.21 -0.23
C THR A 85 -3.34 -7.25 -1.32
N ASN A 86 -2.25 -7.97 -1.50
CA ASN A 86 -2.18 -9.19 -2.29
C ASN A 86 -2.09 -10.38 -1.33
N CYS A 87 -3.04 -11.28 -1.42
CA CYS A 87 -3.06 -12.56 -0.72
C CYS A 87 -2.79 -13.67 -1.72
N PHE A 88 -1.77 -14.49 -1.48
CA PHE A 88 -1.36 -15.52 -2.43
C PHE A 88 -0.77 -16.74 -1.73
N GLN A 89 -0.71 -17.86 -2.47
CA GLN A 89 -0.04 -19.06 -1.99
C GLN A 89 1.39 -19.17 -2.55
N GLN A 90 2.33 -19.44 -1.65
CA GLN A 90 3.70 -19.79 -1.99
C GLN A 90 4.04 -21.13 -1.35
N LEU A 91 4.43 -22.12 -2.15
CA LEU A 91 4.73 -23.50 -1.70
C LEU A 91 3.59 -24.12 -0.86
N GLY A 92 2.33 -23.85 -1.24
CA GLY A 92 1.15 -24.34 -0.54
C GLY A 92 0.79 -23.61 0.76
N LYS A 93 1.53 -22.56 1.14
CA LYS A 93 1.27 -21.72 2.31
C LYS A 93 0.76 -20.36 1.91
N TRP A 94 -0.22 -19.84 2.65
CA TRP A 94 -0.73 -18.49 2.44
C TRP A 94 0.28 -17.43 2.86
N CYS A 95 0.36 -16.38 2.07
CA CYS A 95 1.20 -15.21 2.32
C CYS A 95 0.39 -13.93 2.08
N LEU A 96 0.77 -12.85 2.75
CA LEU A 96 0.24 -11.51 2.52
C LEU A 96 1.37 -10.54 2.14
N ALA A 97 1.16 -9.81 1.07
CA ALA A 97 1.97 -8.65 0.72
C ALA A 97 1.05 -7.42 0.74
N MET A 98 1.35 -6.44 1.58
CA MET A 98 0.51 -5.27 1.77
C MET A 98 1.32 -4.00 1.50
N ARG A 99 0.75 -3.08 0.74
CA ARG A 99 1.31 -1.75 0.49
C ARG A 99 0.45 -0.69 1.12
N TYR A 100 1.05 0.14 1.97
CA TYR A 100 0.37 1.30 2.52
C TYR A 100 0.08 2.33 1.42
N VAL A 101 -1.17 2.77 1.35
CA VAL A 101 -1.61 3.81 0.43
C VAL A 101 -1.78 5.09 1.22
N VAL A 102 -0.85 6.02 1.03
CA VAL A 102 -0.92 7.34 1.69
C VAL A 102 -2.21 8.04 1.25
N ALA A 103 -3.04 8.39 2.22
CA ALA A 103 -4.35 8.99 1.97
C ALA A 103 -4.28 10.49 1.64
N GLU A 104 -3.23 11.16 2.10
CA GLU A 104 -3.04 12.59 1.86
C GLU A 104 -2.30 12.80 0.55
N VAL A 105 -2.98 13.48 -0.38
CA VAL A 105 -2.35 13.96 -1.59
C VAL A 105 -1.57 15.23 -1.20
N PRO A 106 -0.24 15.27 -1.38
CA PRO A 106 0.52 16.47 -1.08
C PRO A 106 0.07 17.59 -2.03
N LYS A 107 -0.08 18.79 -1.50
CA LYS A 107 -0.37 19.96 -2.32
C LYS A 107 0.79 20.24 -3.27
N ILE A 108 0.48 20.72 -4.45
CA ILE A 108 1.50 21.04 -5.47
C ILE A 108 2.56 22.02 -4.93
N ASP A 109 2.14 22.92 -4.02
CA ASP A 109 3.02 23.90 -3.37
C ASP A 109 4.05 23.25 -2.43
N ASP A 110 3.72 22.11 -1.82
CA ASP A 110 4.58 21.39 -0.88
C ASP A 110 5.62 20.50 -1.59
N LEU A 111 5.47 20.32 -2.92
CA LEU A 111 6.31 19.42 -3.71
C LEU A 111 7.61 20.05 -4.24
N ASN A 112 7.87 21.33 -3.97
CA ASN A 112 9.01 22.07 -4.49
C ASN A 112 9.17 21.97 -6.03
N LEU A 113 8.05 21.91 -6.74
CA LEU A 113 8.02 21.86 -8.21
C LEU A 113 8.11 23.29 -8.79
N PRO A 114 8.63 23.44 -10.03
CA PRO A 114 8.57 24.72 -10.72
C PRO A 114 7.13 25.22 -10.87
N GLU A 115 6.88 26.52 -10.69
CA GLU A 115 5.53 27.12 -10.77
C GLU A 115 4.81 26.84 -12.11
N VAL A 116 5.56 26.65 -13.18
CA VAL A 116 5.01 26.31 -14.50
C VAL A 116 4.15 25.04 -14.47
N ILE A 117 4.39 24.14 -13.50
CA ILE A 117 3.58 22.90 -13.36
C ILE A 117 2.11 23.22 -13.06
N LYS A 118 1.82 24.29 -12.32
CA LYS A 118 0.45 24.76 -12.08
C LYS A 118 -0.21 25.21 -13.38
N SER A 119 0.47 26.04 -14.16
CA SER A 119 -0.02 26.50 -15.45
C SER A 119 -0.28 25.34 -16.41
N ILE A 120 0.63 24.33 -16.42
CA ILE A 120 0.44 23.11 -17.22
C ILE A 120 -0.78 22.32 -16.75
N ALA A 121 -1.02 22.24 -15.42
CA ALA A 121 -2.18 21.54 -14.86
C ALA A 121 -3.52 22.21 -15.24
N GLU A 122 -3.52 23.52 -15.44
CA GLU A 122 -4.73 24.31 -15.79
C GLU A 122 -5.07 24.29 -17.30
N GLU A 123 -4.22 23.70 -18.13
CA GLU A 123 -4.45 23.62 -19.57
C GLU A 123 -5.61 22.68 -19.92
N HIS A 124 -6.58 23.20 -20.65
CA HIS A 124 -7.82 22.45 -21.02
C HIS A 124 -7.62 21.47 -22.18
N ARG A 125 -6.51 21.52 -22.91
CA ARG A 125 -6.27 20.73 -24.13
C ARG A 125 -4.81 20.29 -24.21
N GLY A 126 -4.61 19.08 -24.72
CA GLY A 126 -3.29 18.54 -24.94
C GLY A 126 -3.03 17.27 -24.15
N ILE A 127 -1.77 16.86 -24.12
CA ILE A 127 -1.31 15.71 -23.37
C ILE A 127 -0.08 16.14 -22.55
N VAL A 128 -0.05 15.75 -21.29
CA VAL A 128 1.09 15.93 -20.40
C VAL A 128 1.69 14.56 -20.09
N LEU A 129 2.96 14.36 -20.38
CA LEU A 129 3.68 13.11 -20.11
C LEU A 129 4.66 13.33 -18.96
N VAL A 130 4.50 12.57 -17.87
CA VAL A 130 5.43 12.56 -16.74
C VAL A 130 6.24 11.28 -16.79
N ALA A 131 7.53 11.39 -17.12
CA ALA A 131 8.44 10.27 -17.29
C ALA A 131 9.57 10.29 -16.24
N GLY A 132 10.07 9.11 -15.90
CA GLY A 132 11.17 8.94 -14.94
C GLY A 132 11.22 7.52 -14.38
N THR A 133 12.25 7.21 -13.62
CA THR A 133 12.43 5.90 -12.96
C THR A 133 11.40 5.67 -11.86
N THR A 134 11.26 4.43 -11.39
CA THR A 134 10.43 4.12 -10.21
C THR A 134 10.95 4.89 -8.98
N GLY A 135 10.04 5.47 -8.20
CA GLY A 135 10.40 6.27 -7.02
C GLY A 135 10.82 7.72 -7.31
N SER A 136 10.80 8.20 -8.57
CA SER A 136 11.19 9.58 -8.93
C SER A 136 10.11 10.65 -8.68
N GLY A 137 9.00 10.31 -8.02
CA GLY A 137 7.93 11.25 -7.70
C GLY A 137 6.88 11.47 -8.78
N LYS A 138 6.87 10.69 -9.89
CA LYS A 138 5.87 10.84 -10.99
C LYS A 138 4.42 10.85 -10.51
N SER A 139 4.04 9.82 -9.77
CA SER A 139 2.66 9.68 -9.26
C SER A 139 2.32 10.77 -8.26
N THR A 140 3.28 11.19 -7.45
CA THR A 140 3.12 12.28 -6.49
C THR A 140 2.91 13.62 -7.20
N THR A 141 3.68 13.90 -8.24
CA THR A 141 3.51 15.09 -9.09
C THR A 141 2.14 15.11 -9.76
N LEU A 142 1.74 13.98 -10.37
CA LEU A 142 0.41 13.87 -10.99
C LEU A 142 -0.73 14.03 -9.97
N ALA A 143 -0.59 13.45 -8.79
CA ALA A 143 -1.57 13.59 -7.72
C ALA A 143 -1.70 15.06 -7.26
N GLY A 144 -0.58 15.77 -7.07
CA GLY A 144 -0.58 17.20 -6.76
C GLY A 144 -1.20 18.06 -7.86
N MET A 145 -0.95 17.75 -9.15
CA MET A 145 -1.59 18.44 -10.27
C MET A 145 -3.11 18.22 -10.26
N ILE A 146 -3.57 16.99 -10.04
CA ILE A 146 -5.01 16.67 -9.98
C ILE A 146 -5.67 17.36 -8.79
N ASP A 147 -5.02 17.36 -7.62
CA ASP A 147 -5.51 18.07 -6.43
C ASP A 147 -5.63 19.58 -6.68
N HIS A 148 -4.64 20.16 -7.35
CA HIS A 148 -4.66 21.58 -7.75
C HIS A 148 -5.85 21.91 -8.68
N ILE A 149 -6.12 21.06 -9.67
CA ILE A 149 -7.27 21.22 -10.57
C ILE A 149 -8.58 21.13 -9.78
N ASN A 150 -8.74 20.10 -8.94
CA ASN A 150 -9.95 19.88 -8.15
C ASN A 150 -10.24 20.98 -7.14
N THR A 151 -9.20 21.66 -6.65
CA THR A 151 -9.34 22.73 -5.67
C THR A 151 -9.67 24.07 -6.31
N ASN A 152 -9.27 24.30 -7.57
CA ASN A 152 -9.39 25.60 -8.26
C ASN A 152 -10.47 25.63 -9.36
N GLN A 153 -11.14 24.53 -9.63
CA GLN A 153 -12.31 24.43 -10.53
C GLN A 153 -13.58 24.07 -9.77
#